data_8876ff39b3f6744a3c16d036ebf34960
#
_entry.id   8876ff39b3f6744a3c16d036ebf34960
#
_cell.length_a   1.000
_cell.length_b   1.000
_cell.length_c   1.000
_cell.angle_alpha   90.00
_cell.angle_beta   90.00
_cell.angle_gamma   90.00
#
_symmetry.space_group_name_H-M   'P 1'
#
loop_
_entity.id
_entity.type
_entity.pdbx_description
1 polymer ?
#
loop_
_entity_poly.entity_id
_entity_poly.type
_entity_poly.pdbx_seq_one_letter_code
_entity_poly.pdbx_strand_id
1 'polypeptide(L)'
;SASRGLGDVYKRQGQEAAGIVSYDGDAFHAHRALGHVGDNFGADSPQMARLRGHAAIGHNRYSTSGNINPLMEIQPFSSELAFGGFALAHNGNLTNASRLRASLIETGSLFQSSSDTEVIVHLVARSHQADVTGRLVDALKQIDGAYSLVCVADDMLIGVRDPHGVRPLILGKRDDTWLLASESCALDIVGATVVRDLEPGEMLIIDKNGIRSEMPFQQVAPRFCVFEYVYFSRPDSIVEGRGVYHARKAIGGELASESHIDADLIIPVPDSGVPAALG
;
A
#
# COMPACT_ATOMS: atom_id res chain seq x y z
N SER A 1 -15.12 -16.09 19.97
CA SER A 1 -14.94 -16.62 18.61
C SER A 1 -15.83 -15.95 17.57
N ALA A 2 -17.08 -15.53 17.90
CA ALA A 2 -17.94 -14.76 16.98
C ALA A 2 -17.36 -13.39 16.59
N SER A 3 -16.55 -12.77 17.46
CA SER A 3 -15.91 -11.50 17.20
C SER A 3 -14.79 -11.55 16.15
N ARG A 4 -14.17 -12.72 15.90
CA ARG A 4 -13.12 -12.85 14.88
C ARG A 4 -13.69 -12.87 13.46
N GLY A 5 -14.83 -13.52 13.23
CA GLY A 5 -15.48 -13.55 11.92
C GLY A 5 -15.97 -12.18 11.48
N LEU A 6 -16.54 -11.40 12.40
CA LEU A 6 -16.92 -10.00 12.15
C LEU A 6 -15.68 -9.13 11.85
N GLY A 7 -14.56 -9.36 12.55
CA GLY A 7 -13.30 -8.67 12.28
C GLY A 7 -12.78 -8.86 10.86
N ASP A 8 -12.98 -10.04 10.24
CA ASP A 8 -12.52 -10.31 8.87
C ASP A 8 -13.39 -9.63 7.80
N VAL A 9 -14.71 -9.60 7.98
CA VAL A 9 -15.62 -8.84 7.10
C VAL A 9 -15.24 -7.36 7.13
N TYR A 10 -14.94 -6.87 8.28
CA TYR A 10 -14.57 -5.49 8.50
C TYR A 10 -13.17 -5.11 7.95
N LYS A 11 -12.18 -5.98 7.94
CA LYS A 11 -10.83 -5.74 7.43
C LYS A 11 -10.77 -5.26 5.99
N ARG A 12 -11.74 -5.65 5.17
CA ARG A 12 -11.80 -5.34 3.74
C ARG A 12 -12.64 -4.11 3.40
N GLN A 13 -13.28 -3.49 4.40
CA GLN A 13 -14.14 -2.32 4.22
C GLN A 13 -13.45 -1.00 4.56
N GLY A 14 -12.11 -0.97 4.59
CA GLY A 14 -11.34 0.23 4.92
C GLY A 14 -11.45 0.62 6.38
N GLN A 15 -11.28 -0.35 7.26
CA GLN A 15 -11.44 -0.21 8.70
C GLN A 15 -10.18 0.16 9.44
N GLU A 16 -10.40 0.62 10.64
CA GLU A 16 -9.55 1.12 11.68
C GLU A 16 -9.05 2.53 11.42
N ALA A 17 -8.48 2.82 10.27
CA ALA A 17 -8.04 4.15 9.93
C ALA A 17 -7.78 4.32 8.44
N ALA A 18 -7.94 5.52 7.95
CA ALA A 18 -7.58 5.88 6.59
C ALA A 18 -7.02 7.30 6.51
N GLY A 19 -6.21 7.55 5.51
CA GLY A 19 -5.68 8.88 5.24
C GLY A 19 -5.55 9.14 3.74
N ILE A 20 -5.68 10.41 3.39
CA ILE A 20 -5.42 10.94 2.06
C ILE A 20 -4.53 12.16 2.20
N VAL A 21 -3.56 12.28 1.31
CA VAL A 21 -2.76 13.48 1.10
C VAL A 21 -2.87 13.85 -0.37
N SER A 22 -3.28 15.08 -0.66
CA SER A 22 -3.35 15.64 -2.01
C SER A 22 -2.41 16.82 -2.17
N TYR A 23 -2.05 17.12 -3.41
CA TYR A 23 -1.17 18.23 -3.79
C TYR A 23 -1.83 19.06 -4.89
N ASP A 24 -1.90 20.38 -4.69
CA ASP A 24 -2.58 21.31 -5.60
C ASP A 24 -1.63 22.13 -6.51
N GLY A 25 -0.34 21.84 -6.46
CA GLY A 25 0.70 22.57 -7.19
C GLY A 25 1.46 23.58 -6.31
N ASP A 26 0.95 23.85 -5.11
CA ASP A 26 1.53 24.81 -4.17
C ASP A 26 1.68 24.22 -2.76
N ALA A 27 0.65 23.48 -2.30
CA ALA A 27 0.62 22.95 -0.95
C ALA A 27 0.06 21.51 -0.88
N PHE A 28 0.47 20.81 0.16
CA PHE A 28 -0.09 19.51 0.54
C PHE A 28 -1.28 19.70 1.47
N HIS A 29 -2.38 19.00 1.16
CA HIS A 29 -3.58 18.93 1.98
C HIS A 29 -3.73 17.51 2.50
N ALA A 30 -3.83 17.34 3.81
CA ALA A 30 -3.91 16.03 4.45
C ALA A 30 -5.16 15.89 5.30
N HIS A 31 -5.79 14.73 5.22
CA HIS A 31 -6.79 14.30 6.19
C HIS A 31 -6.53 12.84 6.58
N ARG A 32 -6.49 12.59 7.89
CA ARG A 32 -6.29 11.27 8.47
C ARG A 32 -7.33 11.06 9.56
N ALA A 33 -7.97 9.91 9.57
CA ALA A 33 -9.05 9.64 10.52
C ALA A 33 -9.07 8.17 10.94
N LEU A 34 -9.53 7.94 12.18
CA LEU A 34 -9.90 6.61 12.65
C LEU A 34 -11.32 6.28 12.16
N GLY A 35 -11.59 4.99 11.99
CA GLY A 35 -12.89 4.48 11.53
C GLY A 35 -12.93 4.22 10.03
N HIS A 36 -14.12 4.00 9.51
CA HIS A 36 -14.34 3.61 8.12
C HIS A 36 -14.05 4.72 7.12
N VAL A 37 -13.55 4.34 5.94
CA VAL A 37 -13.35 5.26 4.82
C VAL A 37 -14.66 5.98 4.46
N GLY A 38 -15.77 5.25 4.38
CA GLY A 38 -17.08 5.82 4.03
C GLY A 38 -17.57 6.90 4.98
N ASP A 39 -17.26 6.77 6.27
CA ASP A 39 -17.67 7.74 7.30
C ASP A 39 -16.81 9.03 7.26
N ASN A 40 -15.55 8.89 6.87
CA ASN A 40 -14.58 9.99 6.93
C ASN A 40 -14.35 10.68 5.58
N PHE A 41 -14.58 9.97 4.46
CA PHE A 41 -14.26 10.44 3.11
C PHE A 41 -15.48 10.40 2.16
N GLY A 42 -16.70 10.60 2.71
CA GLY A 42 -17.90 10.76 1.89
C GLY A 42 -17.77 11.93 0.92
N ALA A 43 -18.29 11.78 -0.32
CA ALA A 43 -18.12 12.77 -1.39
C ALA A 43 -18.50 14.20 -0.99
N ASP A 44 -19.54 14.35 -0.17
CA ASP A 44 -20.05 15.65 0.28
C ASP A 44 -19.46 16.11 1.63
N SER A 45 -18.45 15.41 2.13
CA SER A 45 -17.86 15.74 3.43
C SER A 45 -16.99 17.00 3.34
N PRO A 46 -16.99 17.87 4.39
CA PRO A 46 -16.09 19.03 4.43
C PRO A 46 -14.61 18.67 4.33
N GLN A 47 -14.26 17.43 4.73
CA GLN A 47 -12.92 16.88 4.65
C GLN A 47 -12.49 16.69 3.20
N MET A 48 -13.35 16.09 2.37
CA MET A 48 -13.09 15.93 0.94
C MET A 48 -12.96 17.27 0.22
N ALA A 49 -13.76 18.26 0.58
CA ALA A 49 -13.65 19.61 0.00
C ALA A 49 -12.28 20.30 0.28
N ARG A 50 -11.56 19.88 1.32
CA ARG A 50 -10.22 20.38 1.65
C ARG A 50 -9.10 19.65 0.92
N LEU A 51 -9.34 18.41 0.48
CA LEU A 51 -8.38 17.57 -0.25
C LEU A 51 -8.40 17.91 -1.75
N ARG A 52 -8.09 19.17 -2.05
CA ARG A 52 -8.03 19.66 -3.43
C ARG A 52 -6.66 19.39 -4.04
N GLY A 53 -6.60 19.39 -5.38
CA GLY A 53 -5.35 19.24 -6.12
C GLY A 53 -5.50 18.31 -7.32
N HIS A 54 -4.39 18.06 -8.00
CA HIS A 54 -4.30 17.24 -9.21
C HIS A 54 -3.54 15.92 -8.99
N ALA A 55 -2.86 15.77 -7.85
CA ALA A 55 -2.22 14.54 -7.43
C ALA A 55 -2.64 14.17 -6.01
N ALA A 56 -2.81 12.90 -5.72
CA ALA A 56 -3.15 12.43 -4.38
C ALA A 56 -2.65 11.00 -4.15
N ILE A 57 -2.34 10.69 -2.89
CA ILE A 57 -2.10 9.34 -2.42
C ILE A 57 -2.99 9.05 -1.21
N GLY A 58 -3.43 7.82 -1.08
CA GLY A 58 -4.26 7.35 0.01
C GLY A 58 -3.76 6.04 0.61
N HIS A 59 -4.13 5.79 1.85
CA HIS A 59 -3.79 4.57 2.55
C HIS A 59 -4.90 4.15 3.51
N ASN A 60 -5.27 2.87 3.46
CA ASN A 60 -6.13 2.22 4.44
C ASN A 60 -5.25 1.43 5.40
N ARG A 61 -5.31 1.77 6.68
CA ARG A 61 -4.54 1.08 7.70
C ARG A 61 -5.31 -0.07 8.29
N TYR A 62 -4.63 -1.21 8.36
CA TYR A 62 -4.98 -2.32 9.22
C TYR A 62 -3.95 -2.42 10.36
N SER A 63 -4.37 -2.26 11.61
CA SER A 63 -3.46 -2.28 12.76
C SER A 63 -3.12 -3.72 13.17
N THR A 64 -1.83 -4.00 13.27
CA THR A 64 -1.32 -5.27 13.80
C THR A 64 -0.78 -5.14 15.21
N SER A 65 -0.68 -3.92 15.76
CA SER A 65 -0.14 -3.63 17.09
C SER A 65 -0.92 -2.51 17.77
N GLY A 66 -1.13 -2.62 19.09
CA GLY A 66 -1.72 -1.56 19.91
C GLY A 66 -0.73 -0.43 20.14
N ASN A 67 -1.05 0.77 19.68
CA ASN A 67 -0.21 1.95 19.79
C ASN A 67 -0.80 2.99 20.75
N ILE A 68 0.07 3.74 21.41
CA ILE A 68 -0.29 4.77 22.38
C ILE A 68 -1.03 5.94 21.71
N ASN A 69 -0.70 6.24 20.44
CA ASN A 69 -1.37 7.29 19.65
C ASN A 69 -1.70 6.81 18.25
N PRO A 70 -2.89 6.22 18.03
CA PRO A 70 -3.28 5.65 16.74
C PRO A 70 -3.29 6.65 15.58
N LEU A 71 -3.60 7.93 15.83
CA LEU A 71 -3.66 8.96 14.78
C LEU A 71 -2.30 9.24 14.14
N MET A 72 -1.22 9.17 14.93
CA MET A 72 0.14 9.40 14.42
C MET A 72 0.67 8.25 13.55
N GLU A 73 0.00 7.11 13.59
CA GLU A 73 0.34 5.94 12.79
C GLU A 73 -0.36 5.90 11.42
N ILE A 74 -1.28 6.84 11.17
CA ILE A 74 -2.09 6.83 9.94
C ILE A 74 -1.27 7.42 8.79
N GLN A 75 -1.10 6.63 7.76
CA GLN A 75 -0.50 7.06 6.50
C GLN A 75 -1.54 7.72 5.58
N PRO A 76 -1.12 8.51 4.56
CA PRO A 76 0.26 8.81 4.16
C PRO A 76 0.98 9.72 5.15
N PHE A 77 2.30 9.53 5.35
CA PHE A 77 3.13 10.51 6.02
C PHE A 77 3.46 11.65 5.05
N SER A 78 3.43 12.87 5.52
CA SER A 78 3.79 14.05 4.73
C SER A 78 4.68 14.98 5.52
N SER A 79 5.69 15.55 4.88
CA SER A 79 6.66 16.45 5.49
C SER A 79 7.14 17.47 4.47
N GLU A 80 7.49 18.65 4.93
CA GLU A 80 8.25 19.62 4.16
C GLU A 80 9.73 19.30 4.32
N LEU A 81 10.42 19.07 3.22
CA LEU A 81 11.82 18.73 3.17
C LEU A 81 12.60 19.83 2.46
N ALA A 82 13.93 19.75 2.45
CA ALA A 82 14.79 20.78 1.84
C ALA A 82 14.55 20.99 0.33
N PHE A 83 13.94 20.02 -0.33
CA PHE A 83 13.60 20.06 -1.76
C PHE A 83 12.11 20.34 -2.04
N GLY A 84 11.30 20.62 -1.01
CA GLY A 84 9.85 20.82 -1.11
C GLY A 84 9.05 19.78 -0.36
N GLY A 85 7.76 19.77 -0.60
CA GLY A 85 6.84 18.82 0.03
C GLY A 85 7.06 17.37 -0.44
N PHE A 86 6.90 16.44 0.49
CA PHE A 86 7.02 15.01 0.24
C PHE A 86 5.93 14.25 1.01
N ALA A 87 5.19 13.41 0.32
CA ALA A 87 4.22 12.51 0.94
C ALA A 87 4.44 11.07 0.50
N LEU A 88 4.28 10.12 1.44
CA LEU A 88 4.59 8.71 1.24
C LEU A 88 3.53 7.82 1.89
N ALA A 89 3.08 6.79 1.16
CA ALA A 89 2.33 5.66 1.71
C ALA A 89 3.02 4.34 1.37
N HIS A 90 2.96 3.39 2.30
CA HIS A 90 3.67 2.11 2.28
C HIS A 90 2.73 0.95 2.58
N ASN A 91 2.71 -0.02 1.70
CA ASN A 91 2.11 -1.33 1.90
C ASN A 91 3.23 -2.37 2.00
N GLY A 92 3.50 -2.85 3.20
CA GLY A 92 4.59 -3.80 3.42
C GLY A 92 5.06 -3.86 4.87
N ASN A 93 6.29 -4.30 5.06
CA ASN A 93 6.95 -4.35 6.36
C ASN A 93 8.47 -4.34 6.19
N LEU A 94 9.15 -3.46 6.91
CA LEU A 94 10.61 -3.34 6.89
C LEU A 94 11.22 -4.15 8.04
N THR A 95 12.06 -5.11 7.70
CA THR A 95 12.66 -6.02 8.68
C THR A 95 13.77 -5.38 9.50
N ASN A 96 14.43 -4.34 8.96
CA ASN A 96 15.51 -3.61 9.62
C ASN A 96 15.08 -2.23 10.18
N ALA A 97 13.79 -1.91 10.19
CA ALA A 97 13.27 -0.61 10.62
C ALA A 97 13.73 -0.21 12.03
N SER A 98 13.69 -1.13 12.99
CA SER A 98 14.08 -0.84 14.40
C SER A 98 15.55 -0.43 14.51
N ARG A 99 16.44 -1.09 13.77
CA ARG A 99 17.88 -0.76 13.75
C ARG A 99 18.11 0.61 13.10
N LEU A 100 17.48 0.87 11.97
CA LEU A 100 17.59 2.15 11.27
C LEU A 100 17.03 3.30 12.12
N ARG A 101 15.87 3.08 12.76
CA ARG A 101 15.26 4.06 13.68
C ARG A 101 16.21 4.43 14.82
N ALA A 102 16.83 3.45 15.48
CA ALA A 102 17.77 3.71 16.57
C ALA A 102 18.93 4.60 16.10
N SER A 103 19.55 4.27 14.98
CA SER A 103 20.64 5.06 14.40
C SER A 103 20.22 6.48 13.98
N LEU A 104 19.01 6.62 13.45
CA LEU A 104 18.45 7.92 13.08
C LEU A 104 18.19 8.79 14.32
N ILE A 105 17.68 8.23 15.40
CA ILE A 105 17.47 8.93 16.68
C ILE A 105 18.80 9.39 17.27
N GLU A 106 19.83 8.53 17.31
CA GLU A 106 21.17 8.87 17.79
C GLU A 106 21.77 10.06 17.03
N THR A 107 21.39 10.25 15.78
CA THR A 107 21.85 11.36 14.93
C THR A 107 20.87 12.52 14.87
N GLY A 108 19.87 12.57 15.76
CA GLY A 108 18.99 13.71 15.98
C GLY A 108 17.68 13.70 15.21
N SER A 109 17.28 12.60 14.55
CA SER A 109 15.95 12.50 13.93
C SER A 109 14.86 12.42 14.99
N LEU A 110 13.76 13.15 14.76
CA LEU A 110 12.61 13.21 15.67
C LEU A 110 11.45 12.40 15.06
N PHE A 111 11.12 11.27 15.67
CA PHE A 111 10.02 10.42 15.26
C PHE A 111 8.72 10.78 15.99
N GLN A 112 7.60 10.78 15.27
CA GLN A 112 6.27 11.05 15.81
C GLN A 112 5.42 9.79 15.92
N SER A 113 5.74 8.75 15.15
CA SER A 113 5.03 7.47 15.13
C SER A 113 5.96 6.30 15.47
N SER A 114 5.41 5.11 15.64
CA SER A 114 6.18 3.86 15.70
C SER A 114 6.30 3.16 14.34
N SER A 115 5.69 3.72 13.30
CA SER A 115 5.65 3.14 11.96
C SER A 115 7.05 2.99 11.35
N ASP A 116 7.27 1.85 10.70
CA ASP A 116 8.46 1.61 9.89
C ASP A 116 8.53 2.54 8.67
N THR A 117 7.40 2.98 8.17
CA THR A 117 7.29 3.91 7.05
C THR A 117 7.93 5.27 7.35
N GLU A 118 7.85 5.77 8.59
CA GLU A 118 8.47 7.03 8.99
C GLU A 118 10.01 6.99 8.87
N VAL A 119 10.61 5.80 9.00
CA VAL A 119 12.04 5.59 8.77
C VAL A 119 12.43 5.99 7.34
N ILE A 120 11.60 5.63 6.34
CA ILE A 120 11.86 5.99 4.94
C ILE A 120 11.87 7.51 4.76
N VAL A 121 10.90 8.22 5.37
CA VAL A 121 10.84 9.69 5.29
C VAL A 121 12.13 10.33 5.83
N HIS A 122 12.62 9.86 6.97
CA HIS A 122 13.88 10.35 7.53
C HIS A 122 15.09 10.02 6.68
N LEU A 123 15.16 8.85 6.07
CA LEU A 123 16.25 8.49 5.16
C LEU A 123 16.24 9.37 3.90
N VAL A 124 15.06 9.64 3.31
CA VAL A 124 14.92 10.56 2.17
C VAL A 124 15.36 11.97 2.54
N ALA A 125 14.93 12.48 3.71
CA ALA A 125 15.29 13.80 4.20
C ALA A 125 16.82 13.97 4.37
N ARG A 126 17.52 12.91 4.76
CA ARG A 126 18.97 12.91 5.04
C ARG A 126 19.83 12.62 3.81
N SER A 127 19.25 12.15 2.73
CA SER A 127 20.00 11.87 1.50
C SER A 127 20.57 13.16 0.90
N HIS A 128 21.79 13.08 0.38
CA HIS A 128 22.49 14.18 -0.26
C HIS A 128 22.34 14.18 -1.80
N GLN A 129 21.50 13.29 -2.35
CA GLN A 129 21.20 13.29 -3.78
C GLN A 129 20.49 14.59 -4.19
N ALA A 130 20.70 14.99 -5.45
CA ALA A 130 20.26 16.28 -5.93
C ALA A 130 18.74 16.39 -6.11
N ASP A 131 18.10 15.33 -6.59
CA ASP A 131 16.68 15.25 -6.88
C ASP A 131 15.95 14.25 -5.98
N VAL A 132 14.63 14.32 -5.97
CA VAL A 132 13.78 13.50 -5.10
C VAL A 132 13.86 12.01 -5.45
N THR A 133 13.99 11.67 -6.73
CA THR A 133 14.08 10.27 -7.18
C THR A 133 15.38 9.64 -6.73
N GLY A 134 16.50 10.35 -6.86
CA GLY A 134 17.80 9.92 -6.34
C GLY A 134 17.80 9.77 -4.82
N ARG A 135 17.16 10.71 -4.08
CA ARG A 135 17.01 10.61 -2.62
C ARG A 135 16.18 9.41 -2.20
N LEU A 136 15.09 9.14 -2.92
CA LEU A 136 14.25 7.98 -2.66
C LEU A 136 15.03 6.67 -2.91
N VAL A 137 15.74 6.56 -4.02
CA VAL A 137 16.59 5.40 -4.33
C VAL A 137 17.69 5.20 -3.27
N ASP A 138 18.34 6.28 -2.83
CA ASP A 138 19.35 6.24 -1.78
C ASP A 138 18.80 5.74 -0.44
N ALA A 139 17.60 6.22 -0.08
CA ALA A 139 16.87 5.74 1.09
C ALA A 139 16.50 4.26 0.98
N LEU A 140 15.94 3.84 -0.17
CA LEU A 140 15.44 2.48 -0.38
C LEU A 140 16.58 1.44 -0.46
N LYS A 141 17.78 1.82 -0.80
CA LYS A 141 18.97 0.94 -0.75
C LYS A 141 19.42 0.61 0.67
N GLN A 142 18.93 1.33 1.69
CA GLN A 142 19.28 1.12 3.09
C GLN A 142 18.26 0.26 3.84
N ILE A 143 17.07 0.07 3.27
CA ILE A 143 16.00 -0.71 3.89
C ILE A 143 16.00 -2.16 3.41
N ASP A 144 15.59 -3.05 4.33
CA ASP A 144 15.35 -4.46 4.05
C ASP A 144 13.88 -4.78 4.34
N GLY A 145 13.25 -5.58 3.50
CA GLY A 145 11.87 -6.00 3.69
C GLY A 145 11.05 -6.01 2.41
N ALA A 146 9.74 -6.15 2.58
CA ALA A 146 8.78 -6.12 1.51
C ALA A 146 8.09 -4.76 1.48
N TYR A 147 8.01 -4.13 0.31
CA TYR A 147 7.33 -2.86 0.18
C TYR A 147 6.74 -2.60 -1.21
N SER A 148 5.57 -2.00 -1.23
CA SER A 148 5.03 -1.25 -2.35
C SER A 148 4.75 0.16 -1.85
N LEU A 149 5.36 1.14 -2.49
CA LEU A 149 5.31 2.54 -2.09
C LEU A 149 4.62 3.38 -3.15
N VAL A 150 3.86 4.36 -2.68
CA VAL A 150 3.39 5.47 -3.51
C VAL A 150 3.80 6.78 -2.84
N CYS A 151 4.38 7.67 -3.62
CA CYS A 151 4.86 8.97 -3.16
C CYS A 151 4.31 10.09 -4.05
N VAL A 152 4.07 11.24 -3.45
CA VAL A 152 3.89 12.51 -4.17
C VAL A 152 4.97 13.47 -3.70
N ALA A 153 5.70 14.04 -4.64
CA ALA A 153 6.71 15.05 -4.38
C ALA A 153 6.74 16.02 -5.54
N ASP A 154 6.60 17.32 -5.25
CA ASP A 154 6.36 18.33 -6.27
C ASP A 154 5.21 17.90 -7.21
N ASP A 155 5.37 18.00 -8.52
CA ASP A 155 4.39 17.57 -9.51
C ASP A 155 4.60 16.10 -9.99
N MET A 156 5.18 15.24 -9.15
CA MET A 156 5.45 13.84 -9.49
C MET A 156 4.65 12.88 -8.62
N LEU A 157 4.04 11.88 -9.25
CA LEU A 157 3.57 10.66 -8.60
C LEU A 157 4.59 9.55 -8.86
N ILE A 158 5.09 8.93 -7.79
CA ILE A 158 6.10 7.88 -7.88
C ILE A 158 5.55 6.61 -7.26
N GLY A 159 5.65 5.49 -7.99
CA GLY A 159 5.40 4.14 -7.46
C GLY A 159 6.68 3.34 -7.42
N VAL A 160 6.92 2.61 -6.32
CA VAL A 160 8.09 1.73 -6.21
C VAL A 160 7.67 0.37 -5.69
N ARG A 161 8.10 -0.68 -6.37
CA ARG A 161 7.91 -2.06 -5.91
C ARG A 161 9.25 -2.63 -5.43
N ASP A 162 9.26 -3.37 -4.34
CA ASP A 162 10.48 -3.95 -3.78
C ASP A 162 11.20 -4.88 -4.77
N PRO A 163 12.54 -5.07 -4.66
CA PRO A 163 13.32 -5.86 -5.61
C PRO A 163 12.88 -7.32 -5.75
N HIS A 164 12.25 -7.90 -4.71
CA HIS A 164 11.71 -9.26 -4.77
C HIS A 164 10.27 -9.31 -5.31
N GLY A 165 9.59 -8.15 -5.43
CA GLY A 165 8.19 -8.07 -5.83
C GLY A 165 7.24 -8.78 -4.86
N VAL A 166 7.54 -8.70 -3.54
CA VAL A 166 6.76 -9.42 -2.51
C VAL A 166 5.34 -8.89 -2.44
N ARG A 167 5.17 -7.54 -2.47
CA ARG A 167 3.87 -6.89 -2.45
C ARG A 167 3.49 -6.42 -3.86
N PRO A 168 2.20 -6.52 -4.24
CA PRO A 168 1.76 -6.06 -5.55
C PRO A 168 1.69 -4.53 -5.63
N LEU A 169 1.92 -3.99 -6.84
CA LEU A 169 1.64 -2.61 -7.22
C LEU A 169 1.27 -2.58 -8.69
N ILE A 170 0.13 -1.99 -9.01
CA ILE A 170 -0.51 -2.06 -10.32
C ILE A 170 -0.67 -0.66 -10.89
N LEU A 171 -0.30 -0.48 -12.16
CA LEU A 171 -0.57 0.71 -12.94
C LEU A 171 -1.92 0.58 -13.63
N GLY A 172 -2.77 1.59 -13.43
CA GLY A 172 -4.04 1.75 -14.13
C GLY A 172 -4.15 3.09 -14.83
N LYS A 173 -5.13 3.19 -15.73
CA LYS A 173 -5.46 4.43 -16.44
C LYS A 173 -6.97 4.62 -16.51
N ARG A 174 -7.42 5.84 -16.26
CA ARG A 174 -8.78 6.27 -16.51
C ARG A 174 -8.73 7.61 -17.24
N ASP A 175 -9.23 7.63 -18.45
CA ASP A 175 -9.12 8.77 -19.37
C ASP A 175 -7.65 9.24 -19.48
N ASP A 176 -7.33 10.47 -19.12
CA ASP A 176 -5.96 10.99 -19.11
C ASP A 176 -5.27 10.87 -17.74
N THR A 177 -5.95 10.26 -16.74
CA THR A 177 -5.45 10.13 -15.39
C THR A 177 -4.75 8.77 -15.18
N TRP A 178 -3.55 8.80 -14.63
CA TRP A 178 -2.81 7.63 -14.22
C TRP A 178 -3.06 7.29 -12.75
N LEU A 179 -3.15 6.01 -12.45
CA LEU A 179 -3.42 5.49 -11.11
C LEU A 179 -2.43 4.41 -10.74
N LEU A 180 -2.07 4.39 -9.47
CA LEU A 180 -1.33 3.30 -8.85
C LEU A 180 -2.18 2.69 -7.74
N ALA A 181 -2.29 1.38 -7.70
CA ALA A 181 -3.08 0.67 -6.70
C ALA A 181 -2.36 -0.61 -6.24
N SER A 182 -2.62 -1.02 -5.01
CA SER A 182 -2.15 -2.31 -4.49
C SER A 182 -2.92 -3.49 -5.06
N GLU A 183 -4.17 -3.27 -5.53
CA GLU A 183 -5.05 -4.33 -6.03
C GLU A 183 -5.83 -3.85 -7.26
N SER A 184 -6.08 -4.77 -8.22
CA SER A 184 -6.84 -4.45 -9.44
C SER A 184 -8.28 -4.06 -9.15
N CYS A 185 -8.92 -4.63 -8.13
CA CYS A 185 -10.29 -4.28 -7.74
C CYS A 185 -10.45 -2.79 -7.35
N ALA A 186 -9.39 -2.14 -6.88
CA ALA A 186 -9.42 -0.69 -6.61
C ALA A 186 -9.55 0.12 -7.91
N LEU A 187 -8.94 -0.34 -8.98
CA LEU A 187 -9.06 0.27 -10.32
C LEU A 187 -10.46 0.04 -10.90
N ASP A 188 -11.01 -1.16 -10.73
CA ASP A 188 -12.38 -1.50 -11.18
C ASP A 188 -13.43 -0.59 -10.50
N ILE A 189 -13.30 -0.37 -9.20
CA ILE A 189 -14.22 0.49 -8.43
C ILE A 189 -14.27 1.92 -8.98
N VAL A 190 -13.14 2.45 -9.42
CA VAL A 190 -13.07 3.82 -9.97
C VAL A 190 -13.27 3.87 -11.50
N GLY A 191 -13.56 2.72 -12.13
CA GLY A 191 -13.75 2.62 -13.58
C GLY A 191 -12.47 2.85 -14.39
N ALA A 192 -11.32 2.51 -13.80
CA ALA A 192 -10.02 2.56 -14.46
C ALA A 192 -9.68 1.21 -15.12
N THR A 193 -8.91 1.25 -16.19
CA THR A 193 -8.39 0.05 -16.85
C THR A 193 -7.03 -0.31 -16.27
N VAL A 194 -6.82 -1.58 -15.95
CA VAL A 194 -5.51 -2.12 -15.60
C VAL A 194 -4.59 -2.04 -16.81
N VAL A 195 -3.43 -1.43 -16.67
CA VAL A 195 -2.40 -1.37 -17.72
C VAL A 195 -1.41 -2.51 -17.56
N ARG A 196 -0.80 -2.64 -16.36
CA ARG A 196 0.11 -3.74 -16.00
C ARG A 196 0.45 -3.72 -14.51
N ASP A 197 0.98 -4.82 -14.02
CA ASP A 197 1.72 -4.83 -12.76
C ASP A 197 3.06 -4.07 -12.93
N LEU A 198 3.57 -3.47 -11.86
CA LEU A 198 4.96 -3.01 -11.80
C LEU A 198 5.88 -4.21 -11.62
N GLU A 199 7.00 -4.19 -12.33
CA GLU A 199 8.02 -5.23 -12.20
C GLU A 199 8.70 -5.20 -10.82
N PRO A 200 9.19 -6.34 -10.31
CA PRO A 200 10.03 -6.36 -9.11
C PRO A 200 11.23 -5.42 -9.24
N GLY A 201 11.39 -4.51 -8.30
CA GLY A 201 12.46 -3.50 -8.30
C GLY A 201 12.21 -2.28 -9.18
N GLU A 202 11.03 -2.17 -9.79
CA GLU A 202 10.68 -1.02 -10.63
C GLU A 202 10.34 0.21 -9.79
N MET A 203 10.84 1.36 -10.24
CA MET A 203 10.39 2.69 -9.87
C MET A 203 9.72 3.34 -11.08
N LEU A 204 8.42 3.57 -10.99
CA LEU A 204 7.61 4.25 -11.98
C LEU A 204 7.41 5.71 -11.58
N ILE A 205 7.68 6.62 -12.47
CA ILE A 205 7.56 8.06 -12.24
C ILE A 205 6.58 8.62 -13.26
N ILE A 206 5.59 9.36 -12.77
CA ILE A 206 4.54 10.03 -13.55
C ILE A 206 4.64 11.52 -13.26
N ASP A 207 4.94 12.30 -14.27
CA ASP A 207 5.05 13.76 -14.18
C ASP A 207 4.47 14.43 -15.45
N LYS A 208 4.62 15.75 -15.58
CA LYS A 208 4.18 16.52 -16.75
C LYS A 208 4.81 16.07 -18.08
N ASN A 209 5.93 15.33 -18.04
CA ASN A 209 6.60 14.81 -19.24
C ASN A 209 6.07 13.41 -19.62
N GLY A 210 5.16 12.86 -18.82
CA GLY A 210 4.56 11.54 -19.03
C GLY A 210 5.03 10.50 -18.02
N ILE A 211 5.09 9.23 -18.46
CA ILE A 211 5.50 8.10 -17.63
C ILE A 211 6.91 7.67 -18.01
N ARG A 212 7.75 7.42 -17.02
CA ARG A 212 9.03 6.73 -17.17
C ARG A 212 9.20 5.66 -16.12
N SER A 213 9.88 4.59 -16.48
CA SER A 213 10.19 3.46 -15.61
C SER A 213 11.71 3.35 -15.47
N GLU A 214 12.16 3.13 -14.25
CA GLU A 214 13.56 2.96 -13.89
C GLU A 214 13.73 1.67 -13.08
N MET A 215 14.88 1.02 -13.22
CA MET A 215 15.27 -0.18 -12.46
C MET A 215 16.49 0.12 -11.60
N PRO A 216 16.33 0.91 -10.50
CA PRO A 216 17.45 1.44 -9.74
C PRO A 216 18.11 0.41 -8.80
N PHE A 217 17.52 -0.78 -8.64
CA PHE A 217 18.00 -1.81 -7.75
C PHE A 217 18.63 -2.97 -8.50
N GLN A 218 19.51 -3.70 -7.82
CA GLN A 218 20.04 -4.95 -8.36
C GLN A 218 18.88 -5.95 -8.54
N GLN A 219 18.81 -6.58 -9.70
CA GLN A 219 17.85 -7.64 -9.95
C GLN A 219 18.14 -8.84 -9.05
N VAL A 220 17.09 -9.33 -8.40
CA VAL A 220 17.11 -10.51 -7.55
C VAL A 220 15.98 -11.46 -7.95
N ALA A 221 16.03 -12.71 -7.48
CA ALA A 221 14.94 -13.64 -7.76
C ALA A 221 13.62 -13.16 -7.13
N PRO A 222 12.52 -13.12 -7.89
CA PRO A 222 11.21 -12.76 -7.36
C PRO A 222 10.78 -13.69 -6.22
N ARG A 223 10.09 -13.13 -5.22
CA ARG A 223 9.58 -13.83 -4.04
C ARG A 223 8.16 -13.37 -3.72
N PHE A 224 7.25 -13.72 -4.61
CA PHE A 224 5.85 -13.36 -4.43
C PHE A 224 5.28 -13.91 -3.12
N CYS A 225 4.48 -13.10 -2.43
CA CYS A 225 3.82 -13.50 -1.19
C CYS A 225 2.55 -14.31 -1.48
N VAL A 226 2.58 -15.62 -1.24
CA VAL A 226 1.42 -16.49 -1.43
C VAL A 226 0.20 -16.07 -0.59
N PHE A 227 0.38 -15.34 0.50
CA PHE A 227 -0.70 -14.82 1.32
C PHE A 227 -1.59 -13.81 0.59
N GLU A 228 -1.13 -13.23 -0.52
CA GLU A 228 -2.02 -12.46 -1.40
C GLU A 228 -3.18 -13.32 -1.90
N TYR A 229 -2.91 -14.54 -2.33
CA TYR A 229 -3.98 -15.48 -2.73
C TYR A 229 -4.75 -16.02 -1.52
N VAL A 230 -4.05 -16.40 -0.45
CA VAL A 230 -4.70 -17.04 0.71
C VAL A 230 -5.62 -16.08 1.44
N TYR A 231 -5.21 -14.82 1.64
CA TYR A 231 -5.91 -13.94 2.56
C TYR A 231 -5.91 -12.45 2.21
N PHE A 232 -4.78 -11.86 1.78
CA PHE A 232 -4.64 -10.40 1.73
C PHE A 232 -5.50 -9.75 0.66
N SER A 233 -5.44 -10.24 -0.58
CA SER A 233 -6.16 -9.64 -1.69
C SER A 233 -7.66 -9.95 -1.67
N ARG A 234 -8.45 -9.04 -2.20
CA ARG A 234 -9.89 -9.29 -2.38
C ARG A 234 -10.12 -10.41 -3.41
N PRO A 235 -11.20 -11.21 -3.27
CA PRO A 235 -11.48 -12.31 -4.20
C PRO A 235 -11.64 -11.88 -5.65
N ASP A 236 -12.13 -10.68 -5.89
CA ASP A 236 -12.33 -10.10 -7.21
C ASP A 236 -11.07 -9.49 -7.84
N SER A 237 -9.95 -9.48 -7.11
CA SER A 237 -8.67 -9.00 -7.62
C SER A 237 -7.97 -10.02 -8.54
N ILE A 238 -7.19 -9.48 -9.49
CA ILE A 238 -6.20 -10.22 -10.28
C ILE A 238 -4.82 -9.82 -9.74
N VAL A 239 -4.00 -10.80 -9.40
CA VAL A 239 -2.64 -10.61 -8.86
C VAL A 239 -1.70 -11.49 -9.67
N GLU A 240 -0.60 -10.94 -10.18
CA GLU A 240 0.35 -11.67 -11.04
C GLU A 240 -0.36 -12.44 -12.18
N GLY A 241 -1.34 -11.82 -12.80
CA GLY A 241 -2.13 -12.39 -13.90
C GLY A 241 -3.11 -13.51 -13.52
N ARG A 242 -3.28 -13.81 -12.22
CA ARG A 242 -4.18 -14.89 -11.74
C ARG A 242 -5.29 -14.32 -10.86
N GLY A 243 -6.54 -14.70 -11.14
CA GLY A 243 -7.69 -14.33 -10.31
C GLY A 243 -7.64 -14.96 -8.93
N VAL A 244 -7.74 -14.13 -7.89
CA VAL A 244 -7.67 -14.56 -6.47
C VAL A 244 -8.79 -15.56 -6.12
N TYR A 245 -10.00 -15.30 -6.59
CA TYR A 245 -11.14 -16.23 -6.41
C TYR A 245 -10.83 -17.63 -6.92
N HIS A 246 -10.31 -17.73 -8.15
CA HIS A 246 -9.99 -19.01 -8.77
C HIS A 246 -8.85 -19.73 -8.05
N ALA A 247 -7.83 -19.00 -7.61
CA ALA A 247 -6.74 -19.55 -6.82
C ALA A 247 -7.24 -20.14 -5.49
N ARG A 248 -8.08 -19.41 -4.76
CA ARG A 248 -8.68 -19.90 -3.51
C ARG A 248 -9.58 -21.11 -3.73
N LYS A 249 -10.38 -21.10 -4.80
CA LYS A 249 -11.22 -22.25 -5.14
C LYS A 249 -10.36 -23.50 -5.42
N ALA A 250 -9.27 -23.36 -6.17
CA ALA A 250 -8.34 -24.45 -6.43
C ALA A 250 -7.70 -24.97 -5.14
N ILE A 251 -7.27 -24.08 -4.23
CA ILE A 251 -6.73 -24.46 -2.91
C ILE A 251 -7.75 -25.30 -2.11
N GLY A 252 -9.05 -24.94 -2.16
CA GLY A 252 -10.10 -25.70 -1.50
C GLY A 252 -10.27 -27.12 -2.08
N GLY A 253 -10.21 -27.26 -3.41
CA GLY A 253 -10.25 -28.55 -4.08
C GLY A 253 -9.06 -29.46 -3.72
N GLU A 254 -7.85 -28.88 -3.69
CA GLU A 254 -6.65 -29.62 -3.24
C GLU A 254 -6.77 -30.05 -1.76
N LEU A 255 -7.22 -29.16 -0.89
CA LEU A 255 -7.44 -29.47 0.52
C LEU A 255 -8.42 -30.63 0.72
N ALA A 256 -9.52 -30.64 -0.03
CA ALA A 256 -10.49 -31.73 0.01
C ALA A 256 -9.89 -33.07 -0.46
N SER A 257 -8.98 -33.02 -1.43
CA SER A 257 -8.28 -34.21 -1.94
C SER A 257 -7.22 -34.75 -0.96
N GLU A 258 -6.49 -33.83 -0.31
CA GLU A 258 -5.42 -34.18 0.65
C GLU A 258 -5.96 -34.59 2.03
N SER A 259 -7.09 -34.04 2.44
CA SER A 259 -7.65 -34.19 3.78
C SER A 259 -9.17 -34.39 3.70
N HIS A 260 -9.55 -35.56 3.17
CA HIS A 260 -10.97 -35.93 3.09
C HIS A 260 -11.58 -36.08 4.49
N ILE A 261 -12.65 -35.34 4.74
CA ILE A 261 -13.45 -35.42 5.98
C ILE A 261 -14.88 -35.73 5.57
N ASP A 262 -15.44 -36.80 6.11
CA ASP A 262 -16.86 -37.14 5.96
C ASP A 262 -17.67 -36.15 6.83
N ALA A 263 -18.38 -35.23 6.18
CA ALA A 263 -19.13 -34.18 6.85
C ALA A 263 -20.47 -33.91 6.15
N ASP A 264 -21.51 -33.74 6.93
CA ASP A 264 -22.85 -33.39 6.42
C ASP A 264 -22.96 -31.95 5.95
N LEU A 265 -22.10 -31.08 6.44
CA LEU A 265 -22.14 -29.66 6.17
C LEU A 265 -20.72 -29.01 6.22
N ILE A 266 -20.42 -28.22 5.22
CA ILE A 266 -19.20 -27.40 5.16
C ILE A 266 -19.58 -25.94 5.29
N ILE A 267 -19.01 -25.24 6.27
CA ILE A 267 -19.27 -23.84 6.54
C ILE A 267 -17.96 -23.05 6.44
N PRO A 268 -17.84 -22.09 5.50
CA PRO A 268 -16.68 -21.23 5.43
C PRO A 268 -16.66 -20.15 6.50
N VAL A 269 -15.46 -19.68 6.86
CA VAL A 269 -15.32 -18.40 7.57
C VAL A 269 -15.32 -17.30 6.51
N PRO A 270 -16.35 -16.43 6.48
CA PRO A 270 -16.41 -15.30 5.54
C PRO A 270 -15.28 -14.28 5.82
N ASP A 271 -14.79 -13.51 4.79
CA ASP A 271 -15.13 -13.71 3.36
C ASP A 271 -14.09 -14.59 2.66
N SER A 272 -12.86 -14.67 3.21
CA SER A 272 -11.71 -15.32 2.58
C SER A 272 -11.91 -16.81 2.34
N GLY A 273 -12.61 -17.50 3.24
CA GLY A 273 -12.85 -18.94 3.15
C GLY A 273 -13.94 -19.35 2.16
N VAL A 274 -14.81 -18.44 1.71
CA VAL A 274 -15.95 -18.78 0.84
C VAL A 274 -15.53 -19.43 -0.48
N PRO A 275 -14.57 -18.89 -1.25
CA PRO A 275 -14.14 -19.55 -2.49
C PRO A 275 -13.50 -20.94 -2.24
N ALA A 276 -12.75 -21.11 -1.15
CA ALA A 276 -12.15 -22.38 -0.80
C ALA A 276 -13.21 -23.44 -0.44
N ALA A 277 -14.26 -23.06 0.30
CA ALA A 277 -15.36 -23.98 0.61
C ALA A 277 -16.16 -24.40 -0.64
N LEU A 278 -16.20 -23.56 -1.67
CA LEU A 278 -16.81 -23.89 -2.97
C LEU A 278 -15.94 -24.78 -3.85
N GLY A 279 -14.63 -24.82 -3.63
CA GLY A 279 -13.69 -25.71 -4.30
C GLY A 279 -13.78 -27.12 -3.79
#